data_1533c9be6fe2f38026457705e25c9f97
#
_entry.id   1533c9be6fe2f38026457705e25c9f97
#
_cell.length_a   1.000
_cell.length_b   1.000
_cell.length_c   1.000
_cell.angle_alpha   90.00
_cell.angle_beta   90.00
_cell.angle_gamma   90.00
#
_symmetry.space_group_name_H-M   'P 1'
#
loop_
_entity.id
_entity.type
_entity.pdbx_description
1 polymer ?
#
loop_
_entity_poly.entity_id
_entity_poly.type
_entity_poly.pdbx_seq_one_letter_code
_entity_poly.pdbx_strand_id
1 'polypeptide(L)'
;MEEKNYRVLRIEEQLYGCEELPEGQPVLCDVLLEAADGTQRVLPYPDAELTRLDINEGSTVTLRDHRLAKAAHKVYFTRHGETVWNVENKICGMTDSPLTEKGRAQARELGEKLRASGLRIDEILYSPLSRAADTARAIAEATGIPARCEPRLREQCFGRYEGTPRDGE
;
A
#
# COMPACT_ATOMS: atom_id res chain seq x y z
N MET A 1 19.93 17.18 -2.72
CA MET A 1 19.41 16.73 -4.04
C MET A 1 18.09 16.03 -3.76
N GLU A 2 17.01 16.43 -4.42
CA GLU A 2 15.69 15.82 -4.24
C GLU A 2 15.70 14.38 -4.74
N GLU A 3 15.26 13.49 -3.92
CA GLU A 3 15.03 12.09 -4.23
C GLU A 3 13.81 12.00 -5.14
N LYS A 4 14.00 11.71 -6.43
CA LYS A 4 12.90 11.57 -7.39
C LYS A 4 12.46 10.13 -7.48
N ASN A 5 11.16 9.90 -7.35
CA ASN A 5 10.55 8.60 -7.56
C ASN A 5 10.24 8.41 -9.05
N TYR A 6 10.48 7.19 -9.53
CA TYR A 6 10.18 6.75 -10.88
C TYR A 6 9.41 5.44 -10.85
N ARG A 7 8.58 5.21 -11.84
CA ARG A 7 7.99 3.91 -12.13
C ARG A 7 8.82 3.23 -13.20
N VAL A 8 9.15 1.96 -13.01
CA VAL A 8 9.78 1.14 -14.04
C VAL A 8 8.70 0.74 -15.04
N LEU A 9 8.81 1.20 -16.28
CA LEU A 9 7.86 0.85 -17.35
C LEU A 9 8.28 -0.42 -18.06
N ARG A 10 9.58 -0.58 -18.33
CA ARG A 10 10.12 -1.69 -19.12
C ARG A 10 11.58 -1.96 -18.75
N ILE A 11 11.97 -3.23 -18.83
CA ILE A 11 13.35 -3.69 -18.67
C ILE A 11 13.67 -4.55 -19.91
N GLU A 12 14.64 -4.14 -20.69
CA GLU A 12 15.09 -4.85 -21.87
C GLU A 12 16.56 -5.17 -21.75
N GLU A 13 16.93 -6.44 -21.95
CA GLU A 13 18.34 -6.84 -21.98
C GLU A 13 19.03 -6.22 -23.21
N GLN A 14 20.21 -5.64 -23.00
CA GLN A 14 20.99 -5.12 -24.12
C GLN A 14 21.54 -6.28 -24.95
N LEU A 15 21.24 -6.25 -26.25
CA LEU A 15 21.75 -7.26 -27.17
C LEU A 15 23.22 -6.95 -27.50
N TYR A 16 24.11 -7.83 -27.09
CA TYR A 16 25.56 -7.72 -27.39
C TYR A 16 25.97 -8.36 -28.72
N GLY A 17 25.02 -8.68 -29.60
CA GLY A 17 25.27 -9.33 -30.86
C GLY A 17 25.66 -10.82 -30.70
N CYS A 18 26.48 -11.34 -31.64
CA CYS A 18 27.00 -12.72 -31.58
C CYS A 18 28.35 -12.80 -30.83
N GLU A 19 28.82 -11.74 -30.22
CA GLU A 19 30.10 -11.72 -29.47
C GLU A 19 29.83 -12.07 -28.01
N GLU A 20 30.65 -12.98 -27.47
CA GLU A 20 30.61 -13.27 -26.04
C GLU A 20 31.04 -12.04 -25.26
N LEU A 21 30.32 -11.72 -24.19
CA LEU A 21 30.72 -10.66 -23.26
C LEU A 21 32.12 -10.97 -22.70
N PRO A 22 33.01 -9.99 -22.66
CA PRO A 22 34.32 -10.15 -22.02
C PRO A 22 34.15 -10.65 -20.58
N GLU A 23 35.02 -11.56 -20.14
CA GLU A 23 35.01 -12.08 -18.77
C GLU A 23 34.98 -10.94 -17.75
N GLY A 24 33.97 -10.97 -16.86
CA GLY A 24 33.81 -10.00 -15.78
C GLY A 24 32.99 -8.75 -16.14
N GLN A 25 32.49 -8.59 -17.37
CA GLN A 25 31.57 -7.51 -17.67
C GLN A 25 30.12 -7.91 -17.26
N PRO A 26 29.40 -7.00 -16.57
CA PRO A 26 28.01 -7.28 -16.19
C PRO A 26 27.10 -7.22 -17.44
N VAL A 27 26.13 -8.12 -17.51
CA VAL A 27 25.00 -7.98 -18.42
C VAL A 27 24.22 -6.74 -18.02
N LEU A 28 23.99 -5.84 -18.97
CA LEU A 28 23.21 -4.62 -18.74
C LEU A 28 21.81 -4.77 -19.34
N CYS A 29 20.84 -4.18 -18.63
CA CYS A 29 19.49 -3.98 -19.11
C CYS A 29 19.23 -2.50 -19.29
N ASP A 30 18.49 -2.12 -20.32
CA ASP A 30 17.93 -0.78 -20.47
C ASP A 30 16.64 -0.69 -19.67
N VAL A 31 16.68 0.09 -18.59
CA VAL A 31 15.54 0.31 -17.70
C VAL A 31 14.83 1.60 -18.10
N LEU A 32 13.62 1.50 -18.64
CA LEU A 32 12.77 2.65 -18.95
C LEU A 32 12.05 3.11 -17.69
N LEU A 33 12.36 4.31 -17.25
CA LEU A 33 11.83 4.95 -16.05
C LEU A 33 10.91 6.10 -16.42
N GLU A 34 9.77 6.24 -15.72
CA GLU A 34 8.83 7.35 -15.85
C GLU A 34 8.67 8.07 -14.51
N ALA A 35 8.86 9.37 -14.51
CA ALA A 35 8.61 10.24 -13.35
C ALA A 35 7.10 10.58 -13.24
N ALA A 36 6.68 11.12 -12.08
CA ALA A 36 5.29 11.52 -11.83
C ALA A 36 4.77 12.62 -12.79
N ASP A 37 5.67 13.39 -13.40
CA ASP A 37 5.34 14.41 -14.39
C ASP A 37 5.26 13.85 -15.83
N GLY A 38 5.36 12.52 -16.01
CA GLY A 38 5.35 11.84 -17.30
C GLY A 38 6.70 11.87 -18.03
N THR A 39 7.73 12.48 -17.47
CA THR A 39 9.06 12.49 -18.07
C THR A 39 9.65 11.09 -18.05
N GLN A 40 10.10 10.62 -19.21
CA GLN A 40 10.73 9.31 -19.34
C GLN A 40 12.22 9.41 -19.56
N ARG A 41 12.96 8.41 -19.07
CA ARG A 41 14.38 8.25 -19.29
C ARG A 41 14.79 6.79 -19.31
N VAL A 42 15.79 6.45 -20.09
CA VAL A 42 16.43 5.12 -20.10
C VAL A 42 17.68 5.18 -19.25
N LEU A 43 17.86 4.15 -18.42
CA LEU A 43 19.05 3.98 -17.60
C LEU A 43 19.62 2.59 -17.85
N PRO A 44 20.84 2.45 -18.41
CA PRO A 44 21.54 1.19 -18.42
C PRO A 44 21.86 0.73 -16.99
N TYR A 45 21.45 -0.49 -16.63
CA TYR A 45 21.63 -0.97 -15.26
C TYR A 45 21.97 -2.47 -15.24
N PRO A 46 22.87 -2.93 -14.32
CA PRO A 46 23.25 -4.34 -14.28
C PRO A 46 22.08 -5.24 -13.92
N ASP A 47 21.85 -6.30 -14.72
CA ASP A 47 20.77 -7.27 -14.50
C ASP A 47 20.86 -7.94 -13.12
N ALA A 48 22.07 -8.35 -12.72
CA ALA A 48 22.29 -8.92 -11.39
C ALA A 48 21.87 -7.99 -10.24
N GLU A 49 22.01 -6.66 -10.41
CA GLU A 49 21.58 -5.68 -9.41
C GLU A 49 20.06 -5.50 -9.42
N LEU A 50 19.40 -5.51 -10.58
CA LEU A 50 17.94 -5.50 -10.67
C LEU A 50 17.34 -6.69 -9.95
N THR A 51 17.89 -7.88 -10.20
CA THR A 51 17.49 -9.12 -9.51
C THR A 51 17.73 -9.03 -8.00
N ARG A 52 18.90 -8.59 -7.57
CA ARG A 52 19.25 -8.44 -6.15
C ARG A 52 18.33 -7.48 -5.41
N LEU A 53 17.91 -6.40 -6.07
CA LEU A 53 17.02 -5.37 -5.50
C LEU A 53 15.54 -5.70 -5.68
N ASP A 54 15.21 -6.83 -6.31
CA ASP A 54 13.84 -7.23 -6.69
C ASP A 54 13.11 -6.10 -7.45
N ILE A 55 13.82 -5.47 -8.38
CA ILE A 55 13.28 -4.42 -9.26
C ILE A 55 12.77 -5.08 -10.53
N ASN A 56 11.47 -4.93 -10.78
CA ASN A 56 10.76 -5.49 -11.92
C ASN A 56 9.93 -4.40 -12.61
N GLU A 57 9.40 -4.69 -13.79
CA GLU A 57 8.43 -3.81 -14.44
C GLU A 57 7.24 -3.53 -13.49
N GLY A 58 6.83 -2.27 -13.44
CA GLY A 58 5.83 -1.79 -12.50
C GLY A 58 6.35 -1.39 -11.11
N SER A 59 7.61 -1.73 -10.78
CA SER A 59 8.23 -1.30 -9.51
C SER A 59 8.35 0.22 -9.44
N THR A 60 8.12 0.77 -8.24
CA THR A 60 8.49 2.16 -7.94
C THR A 60 9.92 2.16 -7.38
N VAL A 61 10.77 3.00 -7.94
CA VAL A 61 12.18 3.11 -7.58
C VAL A 61 12.56 4.56 -7.32
N THR A 62 13.55 4.76 -6.46
CA THR A 62 14.25 6.04 -6.33
C THR A 62 15.55 5.97 -7.10
N LEU A 63 15.94 7.05 -7.73
CA LEU A 63 17.21 7.19 -8.42
C LEU A 63 18.06 8.24 -7.72
N ARG A 64 19.22 7.82 -7.23
CA ARG A 64 20.21 8.69 -6.62
C ARG A 64 21.61 8.30 -7.12
N ASP A 65 22.37 9.26 -7.64
CA ASP A 65 23.73 9.07 -8.11
C ASP A 65 23.89 7.84 -9.03
N HIS A 66 23.00 7.70 -10.02
CA HIS A 66 22.90 6.56 -10.95
C HIS A 66 22.62 5.19 -10.30
N ARG A 67 22.21 5.17 -9.02
CA ARG A 67 21.80 3.94 -8.32
C ARG A 67 20.29 3.91 -8.14
N LEU A 68 19.73 2.76 -8.50
CA LEU A 68 18.33 2.46 -8.24
C LEU A 68 18.17 1.83 -6.85
N ALA A 69 17.14 2.24 -6.14
CA ALA A 69 16.68 1.56 -4.95
C ALA A 69 15.16 1.35 -5.07
N LYS A 70 14.66 0.18 -4.70
CA LYS A 70 13.22 -0.07 -4.65
C LYS A 70 12.61 0.88 -3.62
N ALA A 71 11.63 1.67 -4.02
CA ALA A 71 10.95 2.57 -3.09
C ALA A 71 10.22 1.73 -2.04
N ALA A 72 10.53 1.98 -0.79
CA ALA A 72 9.84 1.32 0.32
C ALA A 72 8.43 1.89 0.42
N HIS A 73 7.42 1.07 0.15
CA HIS A 73 6.05 1.40 0.48
C HIS A 73 5.84 1.22 1.99
N LYS A 74 5.49 2.30 2.68
CA LYS A 74 5.08 2.22 4.08
C LYS A 74 3.59 1.94 4.13
N VAL A 75 3.21 0.89 4.82
CA VAL A 75 1.83 0.53 5.04
C VAL A 75 1.51 0.71 6.52
N TYR A 76 0.47 1.48 6.80
CA TYR A 76 -0.05 1.68 8.14
C TYR A 76 -1.37 0.94 8.27
N PHE A 77 -1.52 0.19 9.33
CA PHE A 77 -2.75 -0.54 9.62
C PHE A 77 -3.47 0.08 10.80
N THR A 78 -4.79 0.19 10.67
CA THR A 78 -5.66 0.54 11.77
C THR A 78 -6.87 -0.37 11.80
N ARG A 79 -7.46 -0.55 12.97
CA ARG A 79 -8.72 -1.24 13.13
C ARG A 79 -9.86 -0.24 13.02
N HIS A 80 -11.05 -0.70 12.61
CA HIS A 80 -12.27 0.09 12.69
C HIS A 80 -12.59 0.52 14.13
N GLY A 81 -13.37 1.59 14.31
CA GLY A 81 -13.88 2.03 15.61
C GLY A 81 -14.77 0.98 16.28
N GLU A 82 -15.09 1.20 17.54
CA GLU A 82 -15.97 0.32 18.32
C GLU A 82 -17.32 0.13 17.62
N THR A 83 -17.79 -1.13 17.53
CA THR A 83 -19.10 -1.50 16.98
C THR A 83 -20.07 -1.95 18.06
N VAL A 84 -21.36 -2.00 17.73
CA VAL A 84 -22.40 -2.54 18.60
C VAL A 84 -22.05 -3.97 19.07
N TRP A 85 -21.61 -4.83 18.16
CA TRP A 85 -21.22 -6.21 18.50
C TRP A 85 -19.92 -6.30 19.31
N ASN A 86 -19.05 -5.27 19.26
CA ASN A 86 -17.92 -5.21 20.20
C ASN A 86 -18.42 -4.98 21.64
N VAL A 87 -19.41 -4.09 21.82
CA VAL A 87 -20.01 -3.82 23.15
C VAL A 87 -20.79 -5.05 23.64
N GLU A 88 -21.50 -5.74 22.78
CA GLU A 88 -22.27 -6.94 23.09
C GLU A 88 -21.39 -8.21 23.21
N ASN A 89 -20.08 -8.09 23.10
CA ASN A 89 -19.10 -9.19 23.13
C ASN A 89 -19.41 -10.33 22.14
N LYS A 90 -19.95 -10.00 20.97
CA LYS A 90 -20.28 -10.96 19.92
C LYS A 90 -19.16 -11.16 18.90
N ILE A 91 -19.10 -12.36 18.34
CA ILE A 91 -18.23 -12.68 17.21
C ILE A 91 -18.76 -11.96 15.98
N CYS A 92 -17.87 -11.14 15.36
CA CYS A 92 -18.19 -10.37 14.18
C CYS A 92 -17.18 -10.72 13.09
N GLY A 93 -17.64 -11.34 12.02
CA GLY A 93 -16.85 -11.64 10.84
C GLY A 93 -17.37 -10.87 9.63
N MET A 94 -17.86 -11.58 8.62
CA MET A 94 -18.46 -10.98 7.43
C MET A 94 -19.78 -10.27 7.70
N THR A 95 -20.49 -10.67 8.76
CA THR A 95 -21.72 -9.98 9.18
C THR A 95 -21.38 -8.57 9.64
N ASP A 96 -22.13 -7.61 9.17
CA ASP A 96 -21.87 -6.21 9.46
C ASP A 96 -22.48 -5.79 10.79
N SER A 97 -21.77 -4.95 11.51
CA SER A 97 -22.21 -4.33 12.77
C SER A 97 -21.80 -2.86 12.75
N PRO A 98 -22.74 -1.92 12.92
CA PRO A 98 -22.46 -0.50 12.80
C PRO A 98 -21.55 -0.01 13.93
N LEU A 99 -20.86 1.10 13.67
CA LEU A 99 -20.11 1.81 14.70
C LEU A 99 -21.04 2.37 15.77
N THR A 100 -20.59 2.31 17.03
CA THR A 100 -21.20 3.08 18.13
C THR A 100 -20.84 4.56 17.98
N GLU A 101 -21.49 5.44 18.76
CA GLU A 101 -21.08 6.85 18.86
C GLU A 101 -19.61 7.00 19.30
N LYS A 102 -19.18 6.16 20.23
CA LYS A 102 -17.78 6.09 20.66
C LYS A 102 -16.86 5.65 19.51
N GLY A 103 -17.27 4.65 18.73
CA GLY A 103 -16.53 4.19 17.55
C GLY A 103 -16.38 5.29 16.49
N ARG A 104 -17.43 6.07 16.24
CA ARG A 104 -17.35 7.26 15.36
C ARG A 104 -16.42 8.34 15.90
N ALA A 105 -16.46 8.59 17.22
CA ALA A 105 -15.54 9.53 17.86
C ALA A 105 -14.07 9.07 17.73
N GLN A 106 -13.80 7.77 17.94
CA GLN A 106 -12.47 7.18 17.75
C GLN A 106 -11.95 7.36 16.31
N ALA A 107 -12.83 7.17 15.32
CA ALA A 107 -12.47 7.35 13.90
C ALA A 107 -12.10 8.81 13.59
N ARG A 108 -12.87 9.79 14.09
CA ARG A 108 -12.58 11.23 13.94
C ARG A 108 -11.28 11.60 14.63
N GLU A 109 -11.08 11.16 15.86
CA GLU A 109 -9.86 11.43 16.64
C GLU A 109 -8.61 10.89 15.93
N LEU A 110 -8.70 9.68 15.34
CA LEU A 110 -7.61 9.10 14.55
C LEU A 110 -7.30 9.95 13.32
N GLY A 111 -8.33 10.41 12.60
CA GLY A 111 -8.16 11.31 11.47
C GLY A 111 -7.46 12.60 11.84
N GLU A 112 -7.83 13.22 12.94
CA GLU A 112 -7.19 14.44 13.46
C GLU A 112 -5.73 14.20 13.85
N LYS A 113 -5.43 13.08 14.54
CA LYS A 113 -4.07 12.68 14.89
C LYS A 113 -3.20 12.44 13.64
N LEU A 114 -3.75 11.77 12.62
CA LEU A 114 -3.04 11.57 11.36
C LEU A 114 -2.75 12.89 10.65
N ARG A 115 -3.71 13.80 10.59
CA ARG A 115 -3.50 15.14 10.04
C ARG A 115 -2.41 15.92 10.79
N ALA A 116 -2.40 15.83 12.12
CA ALA A 116 -1.42 16.53 12.95
C ALA A 116 -0.02 15.89 12.91
N SER A 117 0.09 14.62 12.58
CA SER A 117 1.36 13.88 12.59
C SER A 117 2.32 14.26 11.46
N GLY A 118 1.83 14.91 10.40
CA GLY A 118 2.63 15.20 9.20
C GLY A 118 3.03 13.96 8.39
N LEU A 119 2.47 12.79 8.70
CA LEU A 119 2.70 11.58 7.91
C LEU A 119 2.15 11.75 6.50
N ARG A 120 2.99 11.47 5.51
CA ARG A 120 2.55 11.41 4.12
C ARG A 120 1.90 10.07 3.87
N ILE A 121 0.61 10.09 3.61
CA ILE A 121 -0.21 8.93 3.24
C ILE A 121 -0.87 9.28 1.90
N ASP A 122 -0.68 8.43 0.90
CA ASP A 122 -1.15 8.71 -0.45
C ASP A 122 -2.59 8.21 -0.66
N GLU A 123 -3.01 7.13 -0.01
CA GLU A 123 -4.32 6.52 -0.17
C GLU A 123 -4.75 5.75 1.09
N ILE A 124 -6.06 5.72 1.36
CA ILE A 124 -6.69 4.88 2.38
C ILE A 124 -7.41 3.73 1.68
N LEU A 125 -7.04 2.49 1.99
CA LEU A 125 -7.75 1.30 1.55
C LEU A 125 -8.63 0.77 2.69
N TYR A 126 -9.88 0.45 2.38
CA TYR A 126 -10.80 -0.05 3.41
C TYR A 126 -11.64 -1.22 2.93
N SER A 127 -12.04 -2.08 3.89
CA SER A 127 -12.95 -3.20 3.70
C SER A 127 -14.36 -2.72 3.31
N PRO A 128 -15.11 -3.45 2.48
CA PRO A 128 -16.50 -3.10 2.11
C PRO A 128 -17.49 -3.11 3.27
N LEU A 129 -17.11 -3.61 4.45
CA LEU A 129 -17.98 -3.63 5.62
C LEU A 129 -18.21 -2.22 6.19
N SER A 130 -19.45 -1.90 6.61
CA SER A 130 -19.83 -0.53 7.00
C SER A 130 -18.94 0.04 8.09
N ARG A 131 -18.61 -0.76 9.11
CA ARG A 131 -17.72 -0.34 10.20
C ARG A 131 -16.34 0.16 9.72
N ALA A 132 -15.78 -0.51 8.71
CA ALA A 132 -14.51 -0.10 8.12
C ALA A 132 -14.68 1.11 7.18
N ALA A 133 -15.73 1.11 6.37
CA ALA A 133 -16.05 2.21 5.46
C ALA A 133 -16.32 3.52 6.22
N ASP A 134 -17.11 3.46 7.32
CA ASP A 134 -17.40 4.65 8.13
C ASP A 134 -16.16 5.17 8.86
N THR A 135 -15.29 4.26 9.33
CA THR A 135 -13.99 4.65 9.92
C THR A 135 -13.11 5.33 8.88
N ALA A 136 -12.98 4.74 7.69
CA ALA A 136 -12.17 5.29 6.61
C ALA A 136 -12.69 6.65 6.12
N ARG A 137 -14.01 6.81 6.04
CA ARG A 137 -14.66 8.07 5.65
C ARG A 137 -14.33 9.18 6.65
N ALA A 138 -14.45 8.90 7.95
CA ALA A 138 -14.12 9.89 8.99
C ALA A 138 -12.63 10.31 8.93
N ILE A 139 -11.73 9.37 8.66
CA ILE A 139 -10.31 9.67 8.47
C ILE A 139 -10.09 10.52 7.21
N ALA A 140 -10.71 10.14 6.08
CA ALA A 140 -10.60 10.86 4.81
C ALA A 140 -11.11 12.30 4.93
N GLU A 141 -12.25 12.52 5.60
CA GLU A 141 -12.82 13.84 5.86
C GLU A 141 -11.86 14.72 6.69
N ALA A 142 -11.21 14.16 7.72
CA ALA A 142 -10.29 14.90 8.55
C ALA A 142 -8.95 15.23 7.88
N THR A 143 -8.49 14.36 6.98
CA THR A 143 -7.14 14.43 6.39
C THR A 143 -7.11 14.94 4.95
N GLY A 144 -8.20 14.82 4.22
CA GLY A 144 -8.25 15.06 2.78
C GLY A 144 -7.63 13.93 1.92
N ILE A 145 -7.22 12.81 2.53
CA ILE A 145 -6.61 11.68 1.83
C ILE A 145 -7.70 10.91 1.07
N PRO A 146 -7.49 10.57 -0.22
CA PRO A 146 -8.46 9.79 -0.98
C PRO A 146 -8.64 8.39 -0.37
N ALA A 147 -9.89 7.92 -0.30
CA ALA A 147 -10.22 6.62 0.25
C ALA A 147 -10.89 5.74 -0.79
N ARG A 148 -10.46 4.47 -0.91
CA ARG A 148 -10.97 3.50 -1.87
C ARG A 148 -11.33 2.18 -1.19
N CYS A 149 -12.50 1.65 -1.56
CA CYS A 149 -12.90 0.31 -1.13
C CYS A 149 -12.02 -0.74 -1.82
N GLU A 150 -11.49 -1.66 -1.01
CA GLU A 150 -10.74 -2.82 -1.48
C GLU A 150 -11.46 -4.10 -1.01
N PRO A 151 -12.22 -4.77 -1.90
CA PRO A 151 -13.02 -5.95 -1.54
C PRO A 151 -12.22 -7.11 -0.93
N ARG A 152 -10.93 -7.22 -1.26
CA ARG A 152 -10.03 -8.25 -0.71
C ARG A 152 -9.70 -8.06 0.77
N LEU A 153 -9.98 -6.87 1.33
CA LEU A 153 -9.85 -6.58 2.76
C LEU A 153 -11.07 -7.02 3.59
N ARG A 154 -12.02 -7.73 2.98
CA ARG A 154 -13.18 -8.26 3.70
C ARG A 154 -12.72 -9.25 4.77
N GLU A 155 -13.33 -9.11 5.97
CA GLU A 155 -13.13 -10.05 7.08
C GLU A 155 -13.57 -11.46 6.68
N GLN A 156 -12.95 -12.47 7.29
CA GLN A 156 -13.34 -13.86 7.08
C GLN A 156 -14.75 -14.15 7.62
N CYS A 157 -15.39 -15.16 7.05
CA CYS A 157 -16.69 -15.64 7.51
C CYS A 157 -16.50 -16.66 8.64
N PHE A 158 -17.08 -16.41 9.81
CA PHE A 158 -17.14 -17.37 10.91
C PHE A 158 -18.42 -18.22 10.88
N GLY A 159 -19.23 -18.08 9.84
CA GLY A 159 -20.43 -18.87 9.63
C GLY A 159 -21.41 -18.78 10.80
N ARG A 160 -21.84 -19.94 11.31
CA ARG A 160 -22.82 -20.04 12.42
C ARG A 160 -22.38 -19.40 13.73
N TYR A 161 -21.11 -19.07 13.88
CA TYR A 161 -20.58 -18.45 15.11
C TYR A 161 -20.78 -16.93 15.11
N GLU A 162 -21.06 -16.31 13.95
CA GLU A 162 -21.29 -14.87 13.91
C GLU A 162 -22.55 -14.48 14.69
N GLY A 163 -22.44 -13.47 15.53
CA GLY A 163 -23.49 -13.02 16.44
C GLY A 163 -23.60 -13.81 17.75
N THR A 164 -22.83 -14.90 17.92
CA THR A 164 -22.74 -15.59 19.22
C THR A 164 -21.74 -14.91 20.16
N PRO A 165 -21.90 -15.09 21.48
CA PRO A 165 -20.91 -14.60 22.45
C PRO A 165 -19.52 -15.16 22.20
N ARG A 166 -18.48 -14.35 22.46
CA ARG A 166 -17.08 -14.80 22.32
C ARG A 166 -16.66 -15.76 23.44
N ASP A 167 -17.32 -15.70 24.57
CA ASP A 167 -16.97 -16.43 25.78
C ASP A 167 -17.60 -17.84 25.83
N GLY A 168 -18.29 -18.24 24.76
CA GLY A 168 -18.79 -19.62 24.58
C GLY A 168 -19.93 -20.04 25.51
N GLU A 169 -20.67 -19.07 26.09
CA GLU A 169 -21.89 -19.32 26.86
C GLU A 169 -23.17 -19.18 26.02
#